data_6ab86aab911cfa60f45fa2e41d46aaad
#
_entry.id   6ab86aab911cfa60f45fa2e41d46aaad
#
_cell.length_a   1.000
_cell.length_b   1.000
_cell.length_c   1.000
_cell.angle_alpha   90.00
_cell.angle_beta   90.00
_cell.angle_gamma   90.00
#
_symmetry.space_group_name_H-M   'P 1'
#
loop_
_entity.id
_entity.type
_entity.pdbx_description
1 polymer ?
#
loop_
_entity_poly.entity_id
_entity_poly.type
_entity_poly.pdbx_seq_one_letter_code
_entity_poly.pdbx_strand_id
1 'polypeptide(L)'
;MQHIFTGILVLFAIVLAAGAIYFVIDQQRFASEPGIEEVTCSGAEATLLVIDKTDHFRGPEAKRIEETIRNVNNELDVGEFYSINLLRGNTDSESRVSAQQLFGRCRPARGSEADQLYENAEKVQQEYKEEFERPLETLISEIIKEEQGR
;
A
#
# COMPACT_ATOMS: atom_id res chain seq x y z
N MET A 1 37.29 47.18 9.23
CA MET A 1 36.23 46.55 10.01
C MET A 1 35.01 46.15 9.20
N GLN A 2 34.58 46.96 8.22
CA GLN A 2 33.37 46.72 7.41
C GLN A 2 33.43 45.41 6.58
N HIS A 3 34.58 45.03 6.01
CA HIS A 3 34.70 43.80 5.23
C HIS A 3 34.64 42.51 6.05
N ILE A 4 35.05 42.57 7.34
CA ILE A 4 34.97 41.42 8.23
C ILE A 4 33.50 41.14 8.58
N PHE A 5 32.70 42.17 8.82
CA PHE A 5 31.27 42.03 9.13
C PHE A 5 30.51 41.45 7.94
N THR A 6 30.81 41.89 6.73
CA THR A 6 30.17 41.36 5.50
C THR A 6 30.54 39.89 5.28
N GLY A 7 31.77 39.48 5.54
CA GLY A 7 32.22 38.09 5.43
C GLY A 7 31.50 37.16 6.41
N ILE A 8 31.29 37.62 7.67
CA ILE A 8 30.56 36.85 8.69
C ILE A 8 29.08 36.66 8.32
N LEU A 9 28.45 37.74 7.78
CA LEU A 9 27.04 37.67 7.35
C LEU A 9 26.83 36.69 6.19
N VAL A 10 27.73 36.68 5.20
CA VAL A 10 27.67 35.75 4.08
C VAL A 10 27.84 34.29 4.55
N LEU A 11 28.80 34.06 5.45
CA LEU A 11 29.05 32.74 5.99
C LEU A 11 27.85 32.21 6.78
N PHE A 12 27.20 33.07 7.57
CA PHE A 12 25.98 32.73 8.29
C PHE A 12 24.81 32.39 7.36
N ALA A 13 24.64 33.14 6.27
CA ALA A 13 23.60 32.88 5.27
C ALA A 13 23.81 31.52 4.58
N ILE A 14 25.07 31.14 4.28
CA ILE A 14 25.41 29.85 3.67
C ILE A 14 25.08 28.69 4.64
N VAL A 15 25.41 28.84 5.93
CA VAL A 15 25.13 27.81 6.94
C VAL A 15 23.61 27.62 7.11
N LEU A 16 22.82 28.71 7.14
CA LEU A 16 21.36 28.61 7.20
C LEU A 16 20.77 27.94 5.96
N ALA A 17 21.24 28.29 4.78
CA ALA A 17 20.79 27.67 3.53
C ALA A 17 21.13 26.17 3.49
N ALA A 18 22.32 25.78 3.87
CA ALA A 18 22.73 24.38 3.97
C ALA A 18 21.92 23.61 5.01
N GLY A 19 21.63 24.21 6.16
CA GLY A 19 20.78 23.63 7.20
C GLY A 19 19.33 23.43 6.73
N ALA A 20 18.76 24.40 6.01
CA ALA A 20 17.43 24.28 5.44
C ALA A 20 17.34 23.17 4.37
N ILE A 21 18.33 23.06 3.50
CA ILE A 21 18.41 21.99 2.50
C ILE A 21 18.54 20.62 3.18
N TYR A 22 19.41 20.52 4.19
CA TYR A 22 19.57 19.28 4.96
C TYR A 22 18.27 18.86 5.64
N PHE A 23 17.56 19.81 6.24
CA PHE A 23 16.26 19.54 6.90
C PHE A 23 15.20 19.07 5.92
N VAL A 24 15.11 19.67 4.73
CA VAL A 24 14.18 19.25 3.68
C VAL A 24 14.50 17.84 3.17
N ILE A 25 15.80 17.53 2.95
CA ILE A 25 16.24 16.20 2.52
C ILE A 25 15.95 15.14 3.62
N ASP A 26 16.15 15.49 4.87
CA ASP A 26 15.91 14.59 6.00
C ASP A 26 14.40 14.33 6.17
N GLN A 27 13.55 15.35 6.04
CA GLN A 27 12.10 15.16 6.00
C GLN A 27 11.65 14.28 4.81
N GLN A 28 12.26 14.43 3.64
CA GLN A 28 11.95 13.56 2.51
C GLN A 28 12.41 12.11 2.73
N ARG A 29 13.46 11.87 3.49
CA ARG A 29 13.89 10.51 3.87
C ARG A 29 12.94 9.83 4.84
N PHE A 30 12.33 10.57 5.76
CA PHE A 30 11.28 10.05 6.64
C PHE A 30 9.94 9.84 5.92
N ALA A 31 9.65 10.61 4.86
CA ALA A 31 8.48 10.41 4.00
C ALA A 31 8.66 9.29 2.98
N SER A 32 9.89 8.83 2.75
CA SER A 32 10.20 7.72 1.86
C SER A 32 10.41 6.43 2.64
N GLU A 33 9.41 6.00 3.43
CA GLU A 33 9.30 4.58 3.70
C GLU A 33 9.06 3.89 2.35
N PRO A 34 9.92 2.91 1.95
CA PRO A 34 9.75 2.22 0.69
C PRO A 34 8.48 1.37 0.80
N GLY A 35 7.40 1.81 0.19
CA GLY A 35 6.21 0.99 0.07
C GLY A 35 4.87 1.67 -0.08
N ILE A 36 4.76 2.96 0.09
CA ILE A 36 3.51 3.66 -0.23
C ILE A 36 3.81 4.58 -1.42
N GLU A 37 3.79 4.04 -2.64
CA GLU A 37 3.45 4.86 -3.79
C GLU A 37 2.10 5.51 -3.44
N GLU A 38 2.04 6.82 -3.51
CA GLU A 38 0.81 7.58 -3.30
C GLU A 38 -0.15 7.22 -4.45
N VAL A 39 -0.84 6.07 -4.28
CA VAL A 39 -1.78 5.58 -5.28
C VAL A 39 -3.01 6.47 -5.19
N THR A 40 -3.10 7.41 -6.11
CA THR A 40 -4.26 8.30 -6.23
C THR A 40 -5.35 7.55 -6.98
N CYS A 41 -6.30 6.99 -6.26
CA CYS A 41 -7.48 6.36 -6.84
C CYS A 41 -8.52 7.43 -7.20
N SER A 42 -9.35 7.14 -8.21
CA SER A 42 -10.44 8.03 -8.61
C SER A 42 -11.59 8.05 -7.60
N GLY A 43 -11.72 7.00 -6.79
CA GLY A 43 -12.66 6.93 -5.67
C GLY A 43 -12.15 7.66 -4.45
N ALA A 44 -13.07 8.25 -3.67
CA ALA A 44 -12.75 8.96 -2.43
C ALA A 44 -12.55 8.03 -1.22
N GLU A 45 -12.86 6.74 -1.37
CA GLU A 45 -12.87 5.77 -0.29
C GLU A 45 -11.68 4.79 -0.39
N ALA A 46 -11.26 4.30 0.77
CA ALA A 46 -10.20 3.31 0.88
C ALA A 46 -10.61 2.24 1.89
N THR A 47 -10.54 0.99 1.47
CA THR A 47 -10.77 -0.17 2.33
C THR A 47 -9.45 -0.83 2.70
N LEU A 48 -9.21 -0.92 4.01
CA LEU A 48 -8.04 -1.55 4.60
C LEU A 48 -8.44 -2.86 5.29
N LEU A 49 -7.95 -3.97 4.78
CA LEU A 49 -8.03 -5.27 5.43
C LEU A 49 -6.70 -5.57 6.16
N VAL A 50 -6.80 -5.84 7.45
CA VAL A 50 -5.63 -6.21 8.26
C VAL A 50 -5.76 -7.67 8.68
N ILE A 51 -4.79 -8.48 8.29
CA ILE A 51 -4.70 -9.90 8.66
C ILE A 51 -3.66 -10.02 9.77
N ASP A 52 -4.11 -10.44 10.94
CA ASP A 52 -3.21 -10.71 12.06
C ASP A 52 -2.66 -12.14 11.94
N LYS A 53 -1.35 -12.24 11.73
CA LYS A 53 -0.59 -13.50 11.67
C LYS A 53 0.43 -13.57 12.82
N THR A 54 0.06 -13.10 13.99
CA THR A 54 0.88 -13.28 15.20
C THR A 54 0.91 -14.74 15.62
N ASP A 55 -0.15 -15.49 15.34
CA ASP A 55 -0.25 -16.93 15.54
C ASP A 55 -0.37 -17.69 14.20
N HIS A 56 -0.15 -19.00 14.22
CA HIS A 56 -0.37 -19.84 13.04
C HIS A 56 -1.85 -20.06 12.78
N PHE A 57 -2.28 -19.79 11.54
CA PHE A 57 -3.65 -20.09 11.13
C PHE A 57 -3.87 -21.61 11.05
N ARG A 58 -5.02 -22.07 11.50
CA ARG A 58 -5.50 -23.41 11.23
C ARG A 58 -6.29 -23.42 9.92
N GLY A 59 -6.40 -24.58 9.28
CA GLY A 59 -7.10 -24.70 8.00
C GLY A 59 -8.46 -24.01 7.91
N PRO A 60 -9.34 -24.07 8.94
CA PRO A 60 -10.60 -23.34 8.93
C PRO A 60 -10.47 -21.81 8.96
N GLU A 61 -9.38 -21.29 9.56
CA GLU A 61 -9.12 -19.85 9.65
C GLU A 61 -8.62 -19.32 8.30
N ALA A 62 -7.74 -20.05 7.62
CA ALA A 62 -7.29 -19.71 6.28
C ALA A 62 -8.47 -19.59 5.30
N LYS A 63 -9.45 -20.51 5.39
CA LYS A 63 -10.66 -20.45 4.58
C LYS A 63 -11.53 -19.23 4.90
N ARG A 64 -11.64 -18.85 6.16
CA ARG A 64 -12.37 -17.62 6.57
C ARG A 64 -11.69 -16.37 6.02
N ILE A 65 -10.34 -16.32 6.04
CA ILE A 65 -9.59 -15.20 5.48
C ILE A 65 -9.87 -15.09 4.00
N GLU A 66 -9.82 -16.20 3.24
CA GLU A 66 -10.18 -16.23 1.82
C GLU A 66 -11.59 -15.70 1.59
N GLU A 67 -12.59 -16.23 2.31
CA GLU A 67 -13.98 -15.80 2.20
C GLU A 67 -14.14 -14.30 2.52
N THR A 68 -13.43 -13.80 3.54
CA THR A 68 -13.46 -12.38 3.91
C THR A 68 -12.87 -11.52 2.79
N ILE A 69 -11.69 -11.88 2.24
CA ILE A 69 -11.06 -11.13 1.14
C ILE A 69 -12.01 -11.07 -0.07
N ARG A 70 -12.65 -12.19 -0.43
CA ARG A 70 -13.59 -12.27 -1.56
C ARG A 70 -14.85 -11.45 -1.32
N ASN A 71 -15.41 -11.49 -0.12
CA ASN A 71 -16.60 -10.71 0.23
C ASN A 71 -16.31 -9.21 0.18
N VAL A 72 -15.20 -8.76 0.79
CA VAL A 72 -14.78 -7.36 0.72
C VAL A 72 -14.57 -6.93 -0.73
N ASN A 73 -13.86 -7.75 -1.55
CA ASN A 73 -13.68 -7.44 -2.98
C ASN A 73 -15.00 -7.26 -3.74
N ASN A 74 -16.06 -7.98 -3.36
CA ASN A 74 -17.36 -7.86 -4.02
C ASN A 74 -18.12 -6.59 -3.62
N GLU A 75 -17.81 -6.02 -2.47
CA GLU A 75 -18.44 -4.82 -1.92
C GLU A 75 -17.73 -3.52 -2.30
N LEU A 76 -16.49 -3.58 -2.82
CA LEU A 76 -15.73 -2.41 -3.23
C LEU A 76 -16.40 -1.64 -4.37
N ASP A 77 -16.33 -0.33 -4.32
CA ASP A 77 -16.73 0.55 -5.41
C ASP A 77 -15.64 0.73 -6.48
N VAL A 78 -16.03 1.14 -7.69
CA VAL A 78 -15.09 1.45 -8.77
C VAL A 78 -14.21 2.63 -8.38
N GLY A 79 -12.89 2.47 -8.51
CA GLY A 79 -11.91 3.48 -8.15
C GLY A 79 -11.58 3.53 -6.65
N GLU A 80 -12.18 2.68 -5.83
CA GLU A 80 -11.84 2.55 -4.40
C GLU A 80 -10.45 1.91 -4.24
N PHE A 81 -9.66 2.43 -3.30
CA PHE A 81 -8.37 1.83 -2.95
C PHE A 81 -8.57 0.66 -1.99
N TYR A 82 -8.13 -0.52 -2.40
CA TYR A 82 -8.14 -1.71 -1.57
C TYR A 82 -6.73 -2.10 -1.15
N SER A 83 -6.51 -2.20 0.16
CA SER A 83 -5.23 -2.60 0.73
C SER A 83 -5.38 -3.77 1.68
N ILE A 84 -4.51 -4.78 1.53
CA ILE A 84 -4.40 -5.93 2.43
C ILE A 84 -3.04 -5.89 3.11
N ASN A 85 -3.04 -5.83 4.42
CA ASN A 85 -1.83 -5.76 5.23
C ASN A 85 -1.76 -6.97 6.16
N LEU A 86 -0.56 -7.54 6.29
CA LEU A 86 -0.26 -8.64 7.19
C LEU A 86 0.50 -8.11 8.40
N LEU A 87 -0.01 -8.39 9.58
CA LEU A 87 0.71 -8.17 10.83
C LEU A 87 1.45 -9.45 11.20
N ARG A 88 2.76 -9.36 11.41
CA ARG A 88 3.60 -10.47 11.90
C ARG A 88 4.18 -10.13 13.26
N GLY A 89 4.05 -11.05 14.21
CA GLY A 89 4.81 -11.00 15.46
C GLY A 89 6.28 -11.31 15.20
N ASN A 90 7.19 -10.52 15.77
CA ASN A 90 8.62 -10.83 15.72
C ASN A 90 9.00 -11.67 16.95
N THR A 91 9.43 -12.90 16.74
CA THR A 91 9.76 -13.85 17.83
C THR A 91 11.09 -13.55 18.52
N ASP A 92 11.93 -12.67 17.94
CA ASP A 92 13.32 -12.55 18.38
C ASP A 92 13.67 -11.34 19.26
N SER A 93 12.79 -10.39 19.48
CA SER A 93 13.01 -9.36 20.53
C SER A 93 11.78 -8.47 20.72
N GLU A 94 11.38 -8.33 21.98
CA GLU A 94 10.53 -7.25 22.52
C GLU A 94 9.53 -6.60 21.55
N SER A 95 8.33 -7.18 21.49
CA SER A 95 7.06 -6.48 21.14
C SER A 95 7.02 -5.64 19.85
N ARG A 96 7.78 -5.96 18.82
CA ARG A 96 7.64 -5.27 17.53
C ARG A 96 6.75 -6.09 16.60
N VAL A 97 5.53 -5.59 16.42
CA VAL A 97 4.65 -6.04 15.34
C VAL A 97 5.10 -5.32 14.07
N SER A 98 5.43 -6.05 13.02
CA SER A 98 5.69 -5.48 11.70
C SER A 98 4.44 -5.62 10.83
N ALA A 99 4.05 -4.51 10.18
CA ALA A 99 3.01 -4.52 9.16
C ALA A 99 3.67 -4.63 7.79
N GLN A 100 3.21 -5.58 6.97
CA GLN A 100 3.63 -5.75 5.60
C GLN A 100 2.42 -5.60 4.69
N GLN A 101 2.48 -4.65 3.76
CA GLN A 101 1.45 -4.54 2.72
C GLN A 101 1.65 -5.68 1.71
N LEU A 102 0.63 -6.50 1.53
CA LEU A 102 0.62 -7.62 0.59
C LEU A 102 -0.07 -7.26 -0.72
N PHE A 103 -1.06 -6.36 -0.65
CA PHE A 103 -1.84 -5.91 -1.79
C PHE A 103 -2.21 -4.43 -1.58
N GLY A 104 -2.20 -3.65 -2.64
CA GLY A 104 -2.62 -2.25 -2.60
C GLY A 104 -2.87 -1.75 -4.02
N ARG A 105 -4.15 -1.67 -4.40
CA ARG A 105 -4.56 -1.27 -5.75
C ARG A 105 -5.91 -0.57 -5.74
N CYS A 106 -6.13 0.33 -6.69
CA CYS A 106 -7.46 0.84 -6.98
C CYS A 106 -8.26 -0.22 -7.73
N ARG A 107 -9.53 -0.41 -7.34
CA ARG A 107 -10.42 -1.35 -8.02
C ARG A 107 -10.85 -0.78 -9.38
N PRO A 108 -10.48 -1.40 -10.53
CA PRO A 108 -10.98 -0.99 -11.83
C PRO A 108 -12.46 -1.40 -12.00
N ALA A 109 -13.13 -0.82 -12.98
CA ALA A 109 -14.46 -1.26 -13.36
C ALA A 109 -14.45 -2.71 -13.87
N ARG A 110 -15.52 -3.46 -13.58
CA ARG A 110 -15.79 -4.76 -14.21
C ARG A 110 -16.47 -4.53 -15.57
N GLY A 111 -16.43 -5.50 -16.46
CA GLY A 111 -17.10 -5.40 -17.76
C GLY A 111 -18.60 -5.08 -17.67
N SER A 112 -19.27 -5.53 -16.60
CA SER A 112 -20.68 -5.20 -16.32
C SER A 112 -20.92 -3.76 -15.86
N GLU A 113 -19.85 -3.06 -15.44
CA GLU A 113 -19.87 -1.68 -14.95
C GLU A 113 -19.34 -0.69 -16.01
N ALA A 114 -18.88 -1.20 -17.17
CA ALA A 114 -18.39 -0.41 -18.28
C ALA A 114 -19.49 0.50 -18.86
N ASP A 115 -19.11 1.72 -19.24
CA ASP A 115 -20.02 2.63 -19.93
C ASP A 115 -20.30 2.08 -21.34
N GLN A 116 -21.56 1.67 -21.57
CA GLN A 116 -21.99 1.05 -22.82
C GLN A 116 -21.84 1.95 -24.07
N LEU A 117 -21.71 3.27 -23.88
CA LEU A 117 -21.58 4.22 -24.99
C LEU A 117 -20.13 4.50 -25.38
N TYR A 118 -19.19 4.36 -24.45
CA TYR A 118 -17.82 4.82 -24.64
C TYR A 118 -16.76 3.73 -24.39
N GLU A 119 -17.13 2.62 -23.77
CA GLU A 119 -16.19 1.59 -23.35
C GLU A 119 -16.52 0.22 -23.93
N ASN A 120 -15.48 -0.55 -24.25
CA ASN A 120 -15.64 -1.95 -24.65
C ASN A 120 -15.63 -2.82 -23.38
N ALA A 121 -16.79 -3.39 -23.04
CA ALA A 121 -16.99 -4.21 -21.85
C ALA A 121 -16.00 -5.40 -21.76
N GLU A 122 -15.61 -6.01 -22.89
CA GLU A 122 -14.64 -7.11 -22.90
C GLU A 122 -13.25 -6.62 -22.51
N LYS A 123 -12.84 -5.45 -23.01
CA LYS A 123 -11.55 -4.84 -22.67
C LYS A 123 -11.50 -4.43 -21.20
N VAL A 124 -12.55 -3.78 -20.71
CA VAL A 124 -12.68 -3.40 -19.28
C VAL A 124 -12.63 -4.65 -18.40
N GLN A 125 -13.31 -5.74 -18.78
CA GLN A 125 -13.25 -6.99 -18.02
C GLN A 125 -11.86 -7.63 -18.06
N GLN A 126 -11.13 -7.51 -19.15
CA GLN A 126 -9.78 -8.02 -19.26
C GLN A 126 -8.82 -7.22 -18.37
N GLU A 127 -8.90 -5.90 -18.37
CA GLU A 127 -8.13 -5.02 -17.50
C GLU A 127 -8.39 -5.34 -16.01
N TYR A 128 -9.66 -5.45 -15.61
CA TYR A 128 -10.03 -5.87 -14.25
C TYR A 128 -9.38 -7.20 -13.87
N LYS A 129 -9.43 -8.20 -14.76
CA LYS A 129 -8.83 -9.52 -14.48
C LYS A 129 -7.32 -9.47 -14.36
N GLU A 130 -6.64 -8.75 -15.22
CA GLU A 130 -5.17 -8.72 -15.25
C GLU A 130 -4.58 -7.86 -14.16
N GLU A 131 -5.15 -6.70 -13.92
CA GLU A 131 -4.58 -5.70 -13.02
C GLU A 131 -5.03 -5.86 -11.57
N PHE A 132 -6.19 -6.47 -11.33
CA PHE A 132 -6.78 -6.55 -10.01
C PHE A 132 -7.09 -7.99 -9.56
N GLU A 133 -7.93 -8.72 -10.30
CA GLU A 133 -8.42 -10.04 -9.89
C GLU A 133 -7.29 -11.07 -9.80
N ARG A 134 -6.45 -11.20 -10.84
CA ARG A 134 -5.36 -12.18 -10.88
C ARG A 134 -4.29 -11.94 -9.78
N PRO A 135 -3.82 -10.71 -9.53
CA PRO A 135 -2.92 -10.45 -8.40
C PRO A 135 -3.55 -10.80 -7.05
N LEU A 136 -4.84 -10.50 -6.85
CA LEU A 136 -5.57 -10.82 -5.63
C LEU A 136 -5.70 -12.35 -5.44
N GLU A 137 -6.06 -13.09 -6.48
CA GLU A 137 -6.16 -14.56 -6.44
C GLU A 137 -4.79 -15.22 -6.19
N THR A 138 -3.74 -14.66 -6.75
CA THR A 138 -2.36 -15.12 -6.48
C THR A 138 -2.03 -14.96 -5.00
N LEU A 139 -2.31 -13.78 -4.43
CA LEU A 139 -2.10 -13.52 -3.01
C LEU A 139 -2.90 -14.48 -2.12
N ILE A 140 -4.19 -14.68 -2.41
CA ILE A 140 -5.03 -15.64 -1.67
C ILE A 140 -4.39 -17.03 -1.71
N SER A 141 -3.96 -17.47 -2.89
CA SER A 141 -3.34 -18.79 -3.06
C SER A 141 -2.03 -18.93 -2.27
N GLU A 142 -1.26 -17.88 -2.16
CA GLU A 142 -0.01 -17.85 -1.39
C GLU A 142 -0.28 -17.92 0.12
N ILE A 143 -1.24 -17.16 0.62
CA ILE A 143 -1.66 -17.20 2.04
C ILE A 143 -2.10 -18.62 2.41
N ILE A 144 -2.90 -19.29 1.56
CA ILE A 144 -3.41 -20.63 1.82
C ILE A 144 -2.29 -21.68 1.75
N LYS A 145 -1.40 -21.59 0.76
CA LYS A 145 -0.29 -22.56 0.58
C LYS A 145 0.73 -22.49 1.72
N GLU A 146 1.04 -21.30 2.21
CA GLU A 146 1.98 -21.13 3.31
C GLU A 146 1.52 -21.89 4.56
N GLU A 147 0.22 -22.07 4.74
CA GLU A 147 -0.36 -22.79 5.87
C GLU A 147 -0.48 -24.31 5.64
N GLN A 148 -0.58 -24.76 4.38
CA GLN A 148 -0.65 -26.20 4.06
C GLN A 148 0.72 -26.86 3.96
N GLY A 149 1.78 -26.09 3.81
CA GLY A 149 3.15 -26.60 3.61
C GLY A 149 3.96 -26.81 4.88
N ARG A 150 3.36 -26.63 6.05
CA ARG A 150 3.96 -26.87 7.37
C ARG A 150 3.16 -27.91 8.14
#